data_087e13cceaffd96d4cc54ce582f32cd7
#
_entry.id   087e13cceaffd96d4cc54ce582f32cd7
#
_cell.length_a   1.000
_cell.length_b   1.000
_cell.length_c   1.000
_cell.angle_alpha   90.00
_cell.angle_beta   90.00
_cell.angle_gamma   90.00
#
_symmetry.space_group_name_H-M   'P 1'
#
loop_
_entity.id
_entity.type
_entity.pdbx_description
1 polymer ?
#
loop_
_entity_poly.entity_id
_entity_poly.type
_entity_poly.pdbx_seq_one_letter_code
_entity_poly.pdbx_strand_id
1 'polypeptide(L)'
;MNNLSNQFLEVSNKNEKPSYTADTVRVYLCEIGRIPLLTHEQEINFAKQVQQMMVLLAAKEKLAIQLKRQPTQQEWIENINIGEKSLLQQLHQGHQAKQKMIQSNLRLVVSIAKKYQRHNLDFLDLIQEGSLGLERGVEKFDPTKGYKFSTYGYWWIRQAITRAIAEQGRTIRLPIHITEKLNKIKRTQRELTQKLGRTPTAVEIAEQLSLDPKQIRDYLLLARKTVSLELRVGLEKDTELQDMLEDDGLSPELYADQKFLQQNIQLLLSNLTPQQREILTLRFGLTDGNELSLVEIGQRMGISRERVRQIEQQALGTLRRHKNKIDNYLAS
;
A
#
# COMPACT_ATOMS: atom_id res chain seq x y z
N MET A 1 10.61 -30.35 -15.77
CA MET A 1 9.97 -29.28 -14.95
C MET A 1 9.73 -27.95 -15.68
N ASN A 2 9.96 -27.85 -16.99
CA ASN A 2 9.83 -26.58 -17.75
C ASN A 2 8.54 -26.42 -18.59
N ASN A 3 7.61 -27.38 -18.56
CA ASN A 3 6.38 -27.32 -19.38
C ASN A 3 5.12 -26.84 -18.64
N LEU A 4 5.14 -26.78 -17.30
CA LEU A 4 4.01 -26.31 -16.52
C LEU A 4 3.92 -24.77 -16.45
N SER A 5 5.06 -24.07 -16.57
CA SER A 5 5.11 -22.61 -16.45
C SER A 5 4.50 -21.86 -17.65
N ASN A 6 4.42 -22.48 -18.83
CA ASN A 6 3.88 -21.82 -20.03
C ASN A 6 2.38 -22.00 -20.23
N GLN A 7 1.77 -23.01 -19.61
CA GLN A 7 0.31 -23.21 -19.68
C GLN A 7 -0.49 -22.24 -18.78
N PHE A 8 0.14 -21.68 -17.73
CA PHE A 8 -0.53 -20.72 -16.85
C PHE A 8 -0.61 -19.28 -17.39
N LEU A 9 0.10 -18.96 -18.46
CA LEU A 9 0.14 -17.60 -19.02
C LEU A 9 -0.98 -17.29 -20.02
N GLU A 10 -1.70 -18.29 -20.51
CA GLU A 10 -2.80 -18.13 -21.49
C GLU A 10 -4.22 -18.15 -20.90
N VAL A 11 -4.39 -18.27 -19.58
CA VAL A 11 -5.70 -18.09 -18.96
C VAL A 11 -6.06 -16.62 -19.04
N SER A 12 -6.61 -16.32 -20.20
CA SER A 12 -7.15 -15.05 -20.64
C SER A 12 -8.03 -14.39 -19.57
N ASN A 13 -7.64 -13.19 -19.20
CA ASN A 13 -8.42 -12.14 -18.55
C ASN A 13 -9.75 -11.84 -19.30
N LYS A 14 -10.71 -12.72 -19.25
CA LYS A 14 -12.12 -12.36 -19.37
C LYS A 14 -12.65 -12.13 -17.97
N ASN A 15 -12.15 -11.09 -17.30
CA ASN A 15 -12.90 -10.44 -16.23
C ASN A 15 -14.09 -9.77 -16.89
N GLU A 16 -15.23 -10.40 -16.86
CA GLU A 16 -16.52 -9.76 -17.04
C GLU A 16 -16.63 -8.70 -15.94
N LYS A 17 -16.33 -7.45 -16.32
CA LYS A 17 -16.57 -6.30 -15.45
C LYS A 17 -18.08 -6.27 -15.20
N PRO A 18 -18.56 -6.14 -13.97
CA PRO A 18 -19.97 -6.03 -13.68
C PRO A 18 -20.55 -4.87 -14.51
N SER A 19 -21.73 -5.09 -15.11
CA SER A 19 -22.41 -4.15 -16.00
C SER A 19 -22.69 -2.78 -15.34
N TYR A 20 -22.69 -2.72 -14.03
CA TYR A 20 -22.88 -1.50 -13.22
C TYR A 20 -21.85 -0.39 -13.50
N THR A 21 -20.61 -0.72 -13.83
CA THR A 21 -19.58 0.29 -14.11
C THR A 21 -19.81 1.00 -15.45
N ALA A 22 -20.35 0.29 -16.43
CA ALA A 22 -20.65 0.87 -17.75
C ALA A 22 -21.77 1.92 -17.68
N ASP A 23 -22.81 1.67 -16.88
CA ASP A 23 -23.92 2.61 -16.70
C ASP A 23 -23.49 3.85 -15.92
N THR A 24 -22.70 3.72 -14.87
CA THR A 24 -22.20 4.86 -14.09
C THR A 24 -21.27 5.76 -14.92
N VAL A 25 -20.40 5.19 -15.73
CA VAL A 25 -19.56 5.93 -16.68
C VAL A 25 -20.43 6.68 -17.70
N ARG A 26 -21.46 6.05 -18.23
CA ARG A 26 -22.40 6.67 -19.19
C ARG A 26 -23.12 7.86 -18.58
N VAL A 27 -23.66 7.72 -17.35
CA VAL A 27 -24.31 8.82 -16.62
C VAL A 27 -23.34 9.98 -16.44
N TYR A 28 -22.12 9.71 -15.95
CA TYR A 28 -21.09 10.73 -15.78
C TYR A 28 -20.77 11.47 -17.09
N LEU A 29 -20.60 10.74 -18.19
CA LEU A 29 -20.32 11.35 -19.51
C LEU A 29 -21.48 12.22 -20.00
N CYS A 30 -22.72 11.82 -19.73
CA CYS A 30 -23.91 12.62 -20.05
C CYS A 30 -23.94 13.91 -19.22
N GLU A 31 -23.60 13.87 -17.94
CA GLU A 31 -23.60 15.02 -17.06
C GLU A 31 -22.54 16.06 -17.47
N ILE A 32 -21.28 15.62 -17.67
CA ILE A 32 -20.20 16.53 -18.10
C ILE A 32 -20.44 17.09 -19.51
N GLY A 33 -21.19 16.35 -20.35
CA GLY A 33 -21.53 16.78 -21.70
C GLY A 33 -22.46 17.99 -21.75
N ARG A 34 -23.25 18.25 -20.68
CA ARG A 34 -24.18 19.39 -20.59
C ARG A 34 -23.46 20.72 -20.33
N ILE A 35 -22.21 20.66 -19.86
CA ILE A 35 -21.44 21.85 -19.49
C ILE A 35 -20.78 22.42 -20.74
N PRO A 36 -21.00 23.70 -21.09
CA PRO A 36 -20.41 24.32 -22.26
C PRO A 36 -18.90 24.48 -22.09
N LEU A 37 -18.16 24.43 -23.19
CA LEU A 37 -16.73 24.73 -23.21
C LEU A 37 -16.53 26.25 -23.05
N LEU A 38 -15.42 26.62 -22.40
CA LEU A 38 -15.03 28.04 -22.26
C LEU A 38 -14.40 28.58 -23.53
N THR A 39 -14.66 29.83 -23.81
CA THR A 39 -13.89 30.60 -24.80
C THR A 39 -12.54 30.99 -24.21
N HIS A 40 -11.57 31.31 -25.07
CA HIS A 40 -10.25 31.74 -24.62
C HIS A 40 -10.28 32.98 -23.71
N GLU A 41 -11.16 33.93 -24.01
CA GLU A 41 -11.35 35.11 -23.17
C GLU A 41 -11.91 34.77 -21.79
N GLN A 42 -12.86 33.84 -21.74
CA GLN A 42 -13.41 33.33 -20.48
C GLN A 42 -12.35 32.59 -19.65
N GLU A 43 -11.50 31.76 -20.31
CA GLU A 43 -10.37 31.08 -19.62
C GLU A 43 -9.46 32.12 -18.97
N ILE A 44 -9.10 33.21 -19.68
CA ILE A 44 -8.23 34.25 -19.14
C ILE A 44 -8.89 34.99 -17.97
N ASN A 45 -10.17 35.35 -18.10
CA ASN A 45 -10.90 36.05 -17.05
C ASN A 45 -11.02 35.20 -15.78
N PHE A 46 -11.45 33.93 -15.90
CA PHE A 46 -11.56 33.05 -14.74
C PHE A 46 -10.20 32.74 -14.12
N ALA A 47 -9.17 32.54 -14.94
CA ALA A 47 -7.82 32.35 -14.44
C ALA A 47 -7.31 33.53 -13.61
N LYS A 48 -7.56 34.75 -14.02
CA LYS A 48 -7.21 35.96 -13.25
C LYS A 48 -7.92 36.01 -11.92
N GLN A 49 -9.24 35.67 -11.88
CA GLN A 49 -10.02 35.60 -10.63
C GLN A 49 -9.48 34.52 -9.69
N VAL A 50 -9.13 33.33 -10.23
CA VAL A 50 -8.51 32.26 -9.45
C VAL A 50 -7.14 32.70 -8.91
N GLN A 51 -6.29 33.31 -9.71
CA GLN A 51 -5.00 33.82 -9.24
C GLN A 51 -5.14 34.83 -8.10
N GLN A 52 -6.07 35.78 -8.24
CA GLN A 52 -6.34 36.76 -7.16
C GLN A 52 -6.74 36.04 -5.87
N MET A 53 -7.63 35.09 -5.95
CA MET A 53 -8.01 34.25 -4.78
C MET A 53 -6.81 33.51 -4.19
N MET A 54 -5.96 32.91 -5.04
CA MET A 54 -4.78 32.15 -4.57
C MET A 54 -3.76 33.06 -3.87
N VAL A 55 -3.58 34.29 -4.32
CA VAL A 55 -2.73 35.30 -3.64
C VAL A 55 -3.28 35.62 -2.25
N LEU A 56 -4.60 35.80 -2.12
CA LEU A 56 -5.25 36.06 -0.81
C LEU A 56 -5.08 34.86 0.13
N LEU A 57 -5.27 33.64 -0.36
CA LEU A 57 -5.09 32.42 0.43
C LEU A 57 -3.62 32.21 0.85
N ALA A 58 -2.67 32.47 -0.06
CA ALA A 58 -1.25 32.39 0.27
C ALA A 58 -0.83 33.43 1.33
N ALA A 59 -1.42 34.63 1.32
CA ALA A 59 -1.20 35.61 2.38
C ALA A 59 -1.73 35.11 3.74
N LYS A 60 -2.90 34.45 3.75
CA LYS A 60 -3.45 33.82 4.96
C LYS A 60 -2.53 32.73 5.51
N GLU A 61 -2.00 31.85 4.64
CA GLU A 61 -1.07 30.79 5.06
C GLU A 61 0.24 31.36 5.64
N LYS A 62 0.81 32.39 4.99
CA LYS A 62 2.00 33.07 5.51
C LYS A 62 1.76 33.65 6.90
N LEU A 63 0.61 34.30 7.09
CA LEU A 63 0.22 34.86 8.39
C LEU A 63 0.02 33.75 9.45
N ALA A 64 -0.57 32.61 9.08
CA ALA A 64 -0.73 31.47 9.96
C ALA A 64 0.63 30.90 10.42
N ILE A 65 1.61 30.82 9.54
CA ILE A 65 2.98 30.39 9.87
C ILE A 65 3.65 31.37 10.85
N GLN A 66 3.49 32.69 10.62
CA GLN A 66 4.05 33.73 11.49
C GLN A 66 3.43 33.69 12.90
N LEU A 67 2.11 33.55 12.98
CA LEU A 67 1.37 33.50 14.24
C LEU A 67 1.42 32.14 14.94
N LYS A 68 1.90 31.09 14.24
CA LYS A 68 1.85 29.68 14.70
C LYS A 68 0.43 29.21 15.08
N ARG A 69 -0.60 29.86 14.55
CA ARG A 69 -2.02 29.52 14.71
C ARG A 69 -2.81 30.00 13.49
N GLN A 70 -4.03 29.51 13.34
CA GLN A 70 -4.93 30.04 12.30
C GLN A 70 -5.24 31.53 12.61
N PRO A 71 -5.01 32.44 11.63
CA PRO A 71 -5.31 33.86 11.80
C PRO A 71 -6.82 34.08 11.87
N THR A 72 -7.24 35.03 12.70
CA THR A 72 -8.63 35.50 12.71
C THR A 72 -8.94 36.27 11.42
N GLN A 73 -10.23 36.42 11.10
CA GLN A 73 -10.63 37.13 9.89
C GLN A 73 -10.17 38.61 9.91
N GLN A 74 -10.19 39.22 11.10
CA GLN A 74 -9.72 40.60 11.28
C GLN A 74 -8.21 40.75 11.02
N GLU A 75 -7.38 39.88 11.62
CA GLU A 75 -5.93 39.86 11.40
C GLU A 75 -5.56 39.65 9.94
N TRP A 76 -6.33 38.82 9.23
CA TRP A 76 -6.13 38.57 7.79
C TRP A 76 -6.47 39.80 6.97
N ILE A 77 -7.59 40.51 7.28
CA ILE A 77 -8.04 41.74 6.62
C ILE A 77 -7.00 42.86 6.81
N GLU A 78 -6.52 43.04 8.07
CA GLU A 78 -5.48 44.02 8.39
C GLU A 78 -4.18 43.77 7.63
N ASN A 79 -3.75 42.50 7.53
CA ASN A 79 -2.53 42.15 6.80
C ASN A 79 -2.59 42.46 5.31
N ILE A 80 -3.77 42.26 4.68
CA ILE A 80 -3.94 42.49 3.24
C ILE A 80 -4.36 43.92 2.91
N ASN A 81 -4.82 44.69 3.92
CA ASN A 81 -5.30 46.07 3.77
C ASN A 81 -6.50 46.21 2.81
N ILE A 82 -7.40 45.21 2.78
CA ILE A 82 -8.60 45.16 1.93
C ILE A 82 -9.83 45.10 2.84
N GLY A 83 -10.89 45.87 2.49
CA GLY A 83 -12.13 45.83 3.24
C GLY A 83 -12.80 44.42 3.24
N GLU A 84 -13.45 44.05 4.36
CA GLU A 84 -14.07 42.72 4.55
C GLU A 84 -15.01 42.32 3.42
N LYS A 85 -15.90 43.22 3.00
CA LYS A 85 -16.85 42.95 1.91
C LYS A 85 -16.13 42.63 0.60
N SER A 86 -15.05 43.38 0.26
CA SER A 86 -14.26 43.16 -0.95
C SER A 86 -13.50 41.84 -0.90
N LEU A 87 -12.95 41.47 0.26
CA LEU A 87 -12.28 40.18 0.48
C LEU A 87 -13.24 39.02 0.24
N LEU A 88 -14.41 39.05 0.86
CA LEU A 88 -15.43 37.98 0.71
C LEU A 88 -15.92 37.87 -0.73
N GLN A 89 -16.11 39.02 -1.41
CA GLN A 89 -16.53 39.04 -2.81
C GLN A 89 -15.45 38.42 -3.72
N GLN A 90 -14.19 38.77 -3.54
CA GLN A 90 -13.09 38.25 -4.35
C GLN A 90 -12.91 36.74 -4.14
N LEU A 91 -13.01 36.27 -2.90
CA LEU A 91 -12.98 34.83 -2.58
C LEU A 91 -14.14 34.08 -3.24
N HIS A 92 -15.35 34.60 -3.13
CA HIS A 92 -16.53 33.99 -3.75
C HIS A 92 -16.41 33.91 -5.26
N GLN A 93 -16.01 34.99 -5.91
CA GLN A 93 -15.77 35.06 -7.36
C GLN A 93 -14.66 34.08 -7.77
N GLY A 94 -13.57 34.01 -7.01
CA GLY A 94 -12.47 33.08 -7.26
C GLY A 94 -12.90 31.62 -7.16
N HIS A 95 -13.69 31.26 -6.15
CA HIS A 95 -14.24 29.92 -6.02
C HIS A 95 -15.20 29.55 -7.16
N GLN A 96 -16.09 30.45 -7.54
CA GLN A 96 -16.99 30.24 -8.68
C GLN A 96 -16.21 30.07 -9.99
N ALA A 97 -15.18 30.93 -10.22
CA ALA A 97 -14.34 30.85 -11.39
C ALA A 97 -13.55 29.51 -11.42
N LYS A 98 -12.97 29.09 -10.29
CA LYS A 98 -12.29 27.80 -10.15
C LYS A 98 -13.24 26.66 -10.49
N GLN A 99 -14.43 26.64 -9.92
CA GLN A 99 -15.43 25.59 -10.18
C GLN A 99 -15.83 25.53 -11.66
N LYS A 100 -16.10 26.68 -12.30
CA LYS A 100 -16.41 26.75 -13.74
C LYS A 100 -15.26 26.25 -14.61
N MET A 101 -14.02 26.64 -14.31
CA MET A 101 -12.83 26.15 -15.03
C MET A 101 -12.67 24.65 -14.91
N ILE A 102 -12.88 24.07 -13.72
CA ILE A 102 -12.80 22.62 -13.53
C ILE A 102 -13.91 21.92 -14.32
N GLN A 103 -15.16 22.31 -14.12
CA GLN A 103 -16.33 21.67 -14.75
C GLN A 103 -16.23 21.67 -16.28
N SER A 104 -15.88 22.79 -16.89
CA SER A 104 -15.78 22.91 -18.34
C SER A 104 -14.62 22.10 -18.95
N ASN A 105 -13.63 21.70 -18.14
CA ASN A 105 -12.47 20.93 -18.58
C ASN A 105 -12.50 19.44 -18.17
N LEU A 106 -13.58 18.93 -17.55
CA LEU A 106 -13.70 17.52 -17.19
C LEU A 106 -13.61 16.59 -18.41
N ARG A 107 -14.07 17.04 -19.58
CA ARG A 107 -13.95 16.29 -20.85
C ARG A 107 -12.48 16.05 -21.23
N LEU A 108 -11.59 17.00 -20.92
CA LEU A 108 -10.14 16.85 -21.12
C LEU A 108 -9.59 15.75 -20.22
N VAL A 109 -10.01 15.70 -18.94
CA VAL A 109 -9.61 14.63 -18.00
C VAL A 109 -9.99 13.27 -18.55
N VAL A 110 -11.24 13.09 -18.99
CA VAL A 110 -11.72 11.84 -19.58
C VAL A 110 -10.89 11.41 -20.78
N SER A 111 -10.57 12.36 -21.69
CA SER A 111 -9.77 12.07 -22.87
C SER A 111 -8.36 11.57 -22.56
N ILE A 112 -7.77 12.04 -21.46
CA ILE A 112 -6.45 11.62 -20.99
C ILE A 112 -6.57 10.29 -20.23
N ALA A 113 -7.51 10.17 -19.29
CA ALA A 113 -7.75 8.96 -18.49
C ALA A 113 -8.01 7.72 -19.38
N LYS A 114 -8.70 7.90 -20.51
CA LYS A 114 -8.98 6.83 -21.48
C LYS A 114 -7.70 6.12 -21.97
N LYS A 115 -6.57 6.81 -22.03
CA LYS A 115 -5.27 6.22 -22.44
C LYS A 115 -4.67 5.29 -21.38
N TYR A 116 -5.18 5.34 -20.14
CA TYR A 116 -4.65 4.63 -18.99
C TYR A 116 -5.56 3.51 -18.45
N GLN A 117 -6.65 3.17 -19.13
CA GLN A 117 -7.65 2.15 -18.72
C GLN A 117 -7.09 0.74 -18.47
N ARG A 118 -5.88 0.42 -18.90
CA ARG A 118 -5.28 -0.93 -18.79
C ARG A 118 -4.38 -1.10 -17.55
N HIS A 119 -4.47 -0.21 -16.56
CA HIS A 119 -3.50 -0.14 -15.46
C HIS A 119 -4.07 -0.53 -14.07
N ASN A 120 -4.92 -1.54 -13.97
CA ASN A 120 -5.46 -2.08 -12.70
C ASN A 120 -6.14 -1.05 -11.78
N LEU A 121 -6.56 0.08 -12.29
CA LEU A 121 -7.44 1.04 -11.62
C LEU A 121 -8.72 1.16 -12.41
N ASP A 122 -9.84 1.33 -11.71
CA ASP A 122 -11.11 1.56 -12.39
C ASP A 122 -11.09 2.89 -13.16
N PHE A 123 -11.88 2.95 -14.21
CA PHE A 123 -11.87 4.13 -15.09
C PHE A 123 -12.37 5.39 -14.37
N LEU A 124 -13.36 5.24 -13.49
CA LEU A 124 -13.87 6.36 -12.69
C LEU A 124 -12.80 6.85 -11.70
N ASP A 125 -12.01 5.95 -11.10
CA ASP A 125 -10.93 6.32 -10.18
C ASP A 125 -9.83 7.10 -10.93
N LEU A 126 -9.48 6.68 -12.16
CA LEU A 126 -8.56 7.42 -13.00
C LEU A 126 -9.08 8.83 -13.34
N ILE A 127 -10.38 8.98 -13.56
CA ILE A 127 -11.02 10.28 -13.79
C ILE A 127 -10.95 11.13 -12.52
N GLN A 128 -11.24 10.59 -11.35
CA GLN A 128 -11.20 11.33 -10.09
C GLN A 128 -9.77 11.82 -9.79
N GLU A 129 -8.78 10.95 -9.89
CA GLU A 129 -7.38 11.34 -9.69
C GLU A 129 -6.91 12.38 -10.73
N GLY A 130 -7.36 12.21 -11.99
CA GLY A 130 -7.13 13.19 -13.03
C GLY A 130 -7.80 14.53 -12.73
N SER A 131 -8.99 14.54 -12.12
CA SER A 131 -9.72 15.76 -11.73
C SER A 131 -9.01 16.51 -10.60
N LEU A 132 -8.41 15.78 -9.63
CA LEU A 132 -7.54 16.39 -8.62
C LEU A 132 -6.29 17.04 -9.25
N GLY A 133 -5.75 16.40 -10.30
CA GLY A 133 -4.67 16.97 -11.09
C GLY A 133 -5.11 18.24 -11.84
N LEU A 134 -6.30 18.22 -12.45
CA LEU A 134 -6.89 19.37 -13.12
C LEU A 134 -7.09 20.54 -12.16
N GLU A 135 -7.60 20.32 -10.96
CA GLU A 135 -7.77 21.33 -9.92
C GLU A 135 -6.46 22.04 -9.60
N ARG A 136 -5.38 21.28 -9.36
CA ARG A 136 -4.03 21.85 -9.15
C ARG A 136 -3.54 22.62 -10.37
N GLY A 137 -3.88 22.14 -11.57
CA GLY A 137 -3.58 22.83 -12.82
C GLY A 137 -4.28 24.19 -12.92
N VAL A 138 -5.56 24.27 -12.52
CA VAL A 138 -6.34 25.52 -12.49
C VAL A 138 -5.74 26.52 -11.50
N GLU A 139 -5.36 26.08 -10.31
CA GLU A 139 -4.76 26.95 -9.27
C GLU A 139 -3.41 27.56 -9.69
N LYS A 140 -2.62 26.83 -10.48
CA LYS A 140 -1.27 27.24 -10.89
C LYS A 140 -1.19 27.80 -12.30
N PHE A 141 -2.30 27.89 -13.00
CA PHE A 141 -2.33 28.39 -14.38
C PHE A 141 -2.09 29.88 -14.43
N ASP A 142 -1.15 30.30 -15.27
CA ASP A 142 -0.83 31.71 -15.53
C ASP A 142 -1.32 32.11 -16.91
N PRO A 143 -2.39 32.91 -17.00
CA PRO A 143 -2.96 33.38 -18.28
C PRO A 143 -2.09 34.38 -19.02
N THR A 144 -1.07 34.98 -18.36
CA THR A 144 -0.20 35.97 -18.99
C THR A 144 0.77 35.38 -20.00
N LYS A 145 1.01 34.05 -19.90
CA LYS A 145 1.94 33.32 -20.78
C LYS A 145 1.41 33.03 -22.18
N GLY A 146 0.15 33.37 -22.48
CA GLY A 146 -0.44 33.26 -23.81
C GLY A 146 -0.78 31.86 -24.30
N TYR A 147 -0.55 30.80 -23.47
CA TYR A 147 -0.89 29.44 -23.83
C TYR A 147 -2.33 29.10 -23.43
N LYS A 148 -2.98 28.17 -24.19
CA LYS A 148 -4.28 27.62 -23.82
C LYS A 148 -4.18 26.80 -22.54
N PHE A 149 -5.21 26.89 -21.73
CA PHE A 149 -5.28 26.09 -20.47
C PHE A 149 -5.11 24.59 -20.71
N SER A 150 -5.70 24.05 -21.78
CA SER A 150 -5.61 22.62 -22.11
C SER A 150 -4.18 22.09 -22.23
N THR A 151 -3.24 22.89 -22.75
CA THR A 151 -1.82 22.51 -22.88
C THR A 151 -1.16 22.37 -21.51
N TYR A 152 -1.45 23.28 -20.60
CA TYR A 152 -0.91 23.28 -19.24
C TYR A 152 -1.58 22.22 -18.36
N GLY A 153 -2.92 22.16 -18.39
CA GLY A 153 -3.72 21.20 -17.63
C GLY A 153 -3.41 19.74 -17.98
N TYR A 154 -3.07 19.46 -19.23
CA TYR A 154 -2.67 18.13 -19.68
C TYR A 154 -1.55 17.52 -18.81
N TRP A 155 -0.52 18.30 -18.47
CA TRP A 155 0.62 17.82 -17.69
C TRP A 155 0.23 17.50 -16.24
N TRP A 156 -0.60 18.33 -15.62
CA TRP A 156 -1.09 18.12 -14.27
C TRP A 156 -2.01 16.88 -14.17
N ILE A 157 -2.94 16.77 -15.11
CA ILE A 157 -3.84 15.60 -15.19
C ILE A 157 -3.03 14.32 -15.39
N ARG A 158 -2.10 14.33 -16.34
CA ARG A 158 -1.23 13.19 -16.61
C ARG A 158 -0.39 12.82 -15.40
N GLN A 159 0.19 13.81 -14.74
CA GLN A 159 1.03 13.58 -13.55
C GLN A 159 0.21 12.94 -12.41
N ALA A 160 -1.00 13.44 -12.15
CA ALA A 160 -1.87 12.89 -11.12
C ALA A 160 -2.27 11.45 -11.44
N ILE A 161 -2.72 11.16 -12.67
CA ILE A 161 -3.10 9.81 -13.10
C ILE A 161 -1.91 8.84 -13.01
N THR A 162 -0.73 9.22 -13.50
CA THR A 162 0.44 8.34 -13.46
C THR A 162 0.92 8.09 -12.04
N ARG A 163 0.81 9.08 -11.17
CA ARG A 163 1.11 8.94 -9.75
C ARG A 163 0.11 8.01 -9.05
N ALA A 164 -1.18 8.18 -9.27
CA ALA A 164 -2.22 7.32 -8.73
C ALA A 164 -2.03 5.85 -9.16
N ILE A 165 -1.71 5.60 -10.42
CA ILE A 165 -1.40 4.25 -10.93
C ILE A 165 -0.18 3.65 -10.20
N ALA A 166 0.86 4.44 -9.94
CA ALA A 166 2.04 3.97 -9.23
C ALA A 166 1.76 3.67 -7.75
N GLU A 167 0.87 4.44 -7.12
CA GLU A 167 0.55 4.35 -5.70
C GLU A 167 -0.55 3.33 -5.39
N GLN A 168 -1.57 3.21 -6.24
CA GLN A 168 -2.79 2.46 -5.97
C GLN A 168 -3.02 1.28 -6.94
N GLY A 169 -2.32 1.23 -8.08
CA GLY A 169 -2.54 0.23 -9.12
C GLY A 169 -2.07 -1.19 -8.78
N ARG A 170 -1.60 -1.44 -7.55
CA ARG A 170 -1.15 -2.76 -7.08
C ARG A 170 -1.75 -3.09 -5.72
N THR A 171 -2.15 -4.35 -5.53
CA THR A 171 -2.58 -4.89 -4.24
C THR A 171 -1.49 -4.73 -3.17
N ILE A 172 -0.24 -5.04 -3.53
CA ILE A 172 0.92 -4.79 -2.69
C ILE A 172 1.63 -3.57 -3.26
N ARG A 173 1.55 -2.44 -2.55
CA ARG A 173 2.14 -1.16 -2.96
C ARG A 173 3.66 -1.27 -3.09
N LEU A 174 4.20 -0.72 -4.17
CA LEU A 174 5.64 -0.55 -4.37
C LEU A 174 6.03 0.93 -4.27
N PRO A 175 7.23 1.24 -3.74
CA PRO A 175 7.77 2.60 -3.79
C PRO A 175 7.88 3.12 -5.23
N ILE A 176 7.70 4.45 -5.41
CA ILE A 176 7.66 5.08 -6.74
C ILE A 176 8.96 4.83 -7.52
N HIS A 177 10.12 4.93 -6.85
CA HIS A 177 11.41 4.69 -7.50
C HIS A 177 11.58 3.26 -8.05
N ILE A 178 10.97 2.26 -7.40
CA ILE A 178 10.93 0.87 -7.90
C ILE A 178 10.03 0.78 -9.12
N THR A 179 8.85 1.42 -9.07
CA THR A 179 7.91 1.45 -10.20
C THR A 179 8.53 2.14 -11.42
N GLU A 180 9.30 3.21 -11.24
CA GLU A 180 10.04 3.87 -12.32
C GLU A 180 11.11 2.97 -12.93
N LYS A 181 11.90 2.26 -12.10
CA LYS A 181 12.88 1.28 -12.57
C LYS A 181 12.21 0.13 -13.35
N LEU A 182 11.10 -0.38 -12.83
CA LEU A 182 10.32 -1.41 -13.54
C LEU A 182 9.79 -0.93 -14.89
N ASN A 183 9.34 0.32 -14.98
CA ASN A 183 8.90 0.90 -16.25
C ASN A 183 10.06 1.06 -17.25
N LYS A 184 11.26 1.45 -16.78
CA LYS A 184 12.47 1.47 -17.61
C LYS A 184 12.82 0.06 -18.10
N ILE A 185 12.86 -0.94 -17.21
CA ILE A 185 13.13 -2.34 -17.57
C ILE A 185 12.13 -2.83 -18.63
N LYS A 186 10.82 -2.61 -18.44
CA LYS A 186 9.79 -3.00 -19.40
C LYS A 186 9.95 -2.32 -20.76
N ARG A 187 10.33 -1.04 -20.76
CA ARG A 187 10.58 -0.29 -21.99
C ARG A 187 11.78 -0.87 -22.75
N THR A 188 12.91 -1.04 -22.07
CA THR A 188 14.12 -1.63 -22.64
C THR A 188 13.87 -3.06 -23.15
N GLN A 189 13.11 -3.86 -22.40
CA GLN A 189 12.71 -5.21 -22.81
C GLN A 189 11.95 -5.19 -24.15
N ARG A 190 10.99 -4.25 -24.32
CA ARG A 190 10.25 -4.11 -25.59
C ARG A 190 11.16 -3.68 -26.74
N GLU A 191 12.04 -2.71 -26.51
CA GLU A 191 12.98 -2.21 -27.50
C GLU A 191 13.96 -3.33 -27.96
N LEU A 192 14.48 -4.11 -27.00
CA LEU A 192 15.35 -5.25 -27.29
C LEU A 192 14.58 -6.39 -27.98
N THR A 193 13.35 -6.68 -27.57
CA THR A 193 12.51 -7.69 -28.26
C THR A 193 12.28 -7.33 -29.71
N GLN A 194 12.03 -6.04 -29.99
CA GLN A 194 11.85 -5.57 -31.37
C GLN A 194 13.14 -5.68 -32.20
N LYS A 195 14.30 -5.43 -31.60
CA LYS A 195 15.61 -5.53 -32.27
C LYS A 195 16.07 -6.99 -32.49
N LEU A 196 15.87 -7.85 -31.49
CA LEU A 196 16.39 -9.22 -31.49
C LEU A 196 15.42 -10.24 -32.10
N GLY A 197 14.13 -9.87 -32.24
CA GLY A 197 13.08 -10.81 -32.68
C GLY A 197 12.72 -11.89 -31.64
N ARG A 198 13.31 -11.84 -30.42
CA ARG A 198 13.08 -12.79 -29.33
C ARG A 198 13.03 -12.05 -27.98
N THR A 199 12.54 -12.71 -26.96
CA THR A 199 12.57 -12.18 -25.61
C THR A 199 14.01 -12.04 -25.10
N PRO A 200 14.45 -10.83 -24.67
CA PRO A 200 15.79 -10.61 -24.16
C PRO A 200 16.00 -11.28 -22.80
N THR A 201 17.23 -11.71 -22.55
CA THR A 201 17.64 -12.25 -21.25
C THR A 201 17.86 -11.14 -20.23
N ALA A 202 17.88 -11.49 -18.91
CA ALA A 202 18.15 -10.52 -17.85
C ALA A 202 19.54 -9.86 -18.00
N VAL A 203 20.52 -10.57 -18.59
CA VAL A 203 21.87 -10.05 -18.84
C VAL A 203 21.86 -8.97 -19.91
N GLU A 204 21.17 -9.21 -21.05
CA GLU A 204 21.05 -8.24 -22.15
C GLU A 204 20.33 -6.96 -21.70
N ILE A 205 19.30 -7.09 -20.84
CA ILE A 205 18.61 -5.93 -20.28
C ILE A 205 19.54 -5.16 -19.32
N ALA A 206 20.33 -5.89 -18.52
CA ALA A 206 21.27 -5.32 -17.55
C ALA A 206 22.39 -4.53 -18.24
N GLU A 207 22.94 -5.05 -19.32
CA GLU A 207 23.94 -4.38 -20.15
C GLU A 207 23.40 -3.07 -20.72
N GLN A 208 22.18 -3.09 -21.28
CA GLN A 208 21.56 -1.88 -21.86
C GLN A 208 21.24 -0.80 -20.79
N LEU A 209 20.94 -1.20 -19.56
CA LEU A 209 20.60 -0.28 -18.47
C LEU A 209 21.78 0.04 -17.55
N SER A 210 22.96 -0.57 -17.78
CA SER A 210 24.14 -0.47 -16.92
C SER A 210 23.84 -0.83 -15.46
N LEU A 211 23.08 -1.93 -15.26
CA LEU A 211 22.69 -2.47 -13.96
C LEU A 211 23.24 -3.88 -13.78
N ASP A 212 23.29 -4.36 -12.54
CA ASP A 212 23.63 -5.76 -12.25
C ASP A 212 22.48 -6.71 -12.70
N PRO A 213 22.78 -7.82 -13.40
CA PRO A 213 21.81 -8.84 -13.77
C PRO A 213 21.04 -9.43 -12.58
N LYS A 214 21.63 -9.46 -11.38
CA LYS A 214 20.95 -9.88 -10.15
C LYS A 214 19.85 -8.89 -9.78
N GLN A 215 20.14 -7.59 -9.82
CA GLN A 215 19.14 -6.54 -9.55
C GLN A 215 17.97 -6.60 -10.55
N ILE A 216 18.23 -6.88 -11.82
CA ILE A 216 17.16 -7.03 -12.82
C ILE A 216 16.25 -8.20 -12.47
N ARG A 217 16.81 -9.34 -12.04
CA ARG A 217 16.02 -10.50 -11.61
C ARG A 217 15.17 -10.17 -10.38
N ASP A 218 15.73 -9.48 -9.39
CA ASP A 218 15.01 -9.05 -8.18
C ASP A 218 13.85 -8.10 -8.53
N TYR A 219 14.08 -7.12 -9.42
CA TYR A 219 13.00 -6.25 -9.90
C TYR A 219 11.92 -7.01 -10.66
N LEU A 220 12.28 -8.00 -11.49
CA LEU A 220 11.31 -8.82 -12.21
C LEU A 220 10.49 -9.70 -11.26
N LEU A 221 11.07 -10.19 -10.16
CA LEU A 221 10.33 -10.87 -9.09
C LEU A 221 9.32 -9.95 -8.43
N LEU A 222 9.72 -8.72 -8.07
CA LEU A 222 8.83 -7.70 -7.51
C LEU A 222 7.73 -7.26 -8.50
N ALA A 223 7.98 -7.41 -9.80
CA ALA A 223 7.00 -7.07 -10.84
C ALA A 223 5.84 -8.07 -10.94
N ARG A 224 5.95 -9.28 -10.35
CA ARG A 224 4.90 -10.30 -10.39
C ARG A 224 3.61 -9.75 -9.79
N LYS A 225 2.50 -10.14 -10.40
CA LYS A 225 1.17 -9.81 -9.89
C LYS A 225 0.74 -10.90 -8.91
N THR A 226 -0.01 -10.49 -7.91
CA THR A 226 -0.73 -11.43 -7.04
C THR A 226 -1.84 -12.13 -7.83
N VAL A 227 -2.14 -13.37 -7.45
CA VAL A 227 -3.21 -14.18 -8.02
C VAL A 227 -4.25 -14.38 -6.93
N SER A 228 -5.53 -14.43 -7.30
CA SER A 228 -6.61 -14.72 -6.33
C SER A 228 -6.52 -16.17 -5.87
N LEU A 229 -6.76 -16.40 -4.59
CA LEU A 229 -6.89 -17.75 -4.02
C LEU A 229 -8.16 -18.46 -4.49
N GLU A 230 -9.20 -17.71 -4.86
CA GLU A 230 -10.46 -18.21 -5.43
C GLU A 230 -10.32 -18.55 -6.93
N LEU A 231 -9.10 -18.44 -7.49
CA LEU A 231 -8.89 -18.82 -8.88
C LEU A 231 -9.13 -20.30 -9.07
N ARG A 232 -10.10 -20.64 -9.90
CA ARG A 232 -10.40 -22.03 -10.23
C ARG A 232 -9.33 -22.59 -11.16
N VAL A 233 -8.75 -23.73 -10.76
CA VAL A 233 -7.67 -24.45 -11.46
C VAL A 233 -8.17 -25.82 -11.90
N GLY A 234 -7.47 -26.43 -12.88
CA GLY A 234 -7.83 -27.72 -13.45
C GLY A 234 -8.69 -27.59 -14.72
N LEU A 235 -8.84 -28.71 -15.42
CA LEU A 235 -9.59 -28.80 -16.68
C LEU A 235 -11.09 -28.58 -16.47
N GLU A 236 -11.64 -29.08 -15.35
CA GLU A 236 -13.05 -28.99 -14.98
C GLU A 236 -13.38 -27.71 -14.21
N LYS A 237 -12.37 -26.96 -13.73
CA LYS A 237 -12.50 -25.74 -12.95
C LYS A 237 -13.29 -25.91 -11.64
N ASP A 238 -13.21 -27.05 -11.02
CA ASP A 238 -13.97 -27.38 -9.81
C ASP A 238 -13.17 -27.10 -8.52
N THR A 239 -11.84 -27.04 -8.62
CA THR A 239 -10.96 -26.81 -7.48
C THR A 239 -10.46 -25.39 -7.45
N GLU A 240 -10.52 -24.74 -6.31
CA GLU A 240 -9.93 -23.43 -6.09
C GLU A 240 -8.45 -23.53 -5.76
N LEU A 241 -7.65 -22.51 -6.08
CA LEU A 241 -6.22 -22.48 -5.78
C LEU A 241 -5.95 -22.64 -4.27
N GLN A 242 -6.82 -22.10 -3.41
CA GLN A 242 -6.73 -22.23 -1.96
C GLN A 242 -6.81 -23.67 -1.47
N ASP A 243 -7.61 -24.53 -2.14
CA ASP A 243 -7.78 -25.92 -1.77
C ASP A 243 -6.54 -26.79 -2.05
N MET A 244 -5.63 -26.26 -2.89
CA MET A 244 -4.37 -26.92 -3.25
C MET A 244 -3.18 -26.49 -2.38
N LEU A 245 -3.36 -25.48 -1.53
CA LEU A 245 -2.29 -24.98 -0.67
C LEU A 245 -2.29 -25.74 0.65
N GLU A 246 -1.13 -26.26 1.03
CA GLU A 246 -0.93 -26.85 2.35
C GLU A 246 -0.87 -25.73 3.41
N ASP A 247 -1.46 -26.00 4.55
CA ASP A 247 -1.33 -25.14 5.73
C ASP A 247 0.05 -25.39 6.37
N ASP A 248 0.85 -24.31 6.51
CA ASP A 248 2.15 -24.35 7.19
C ASP A 248 2.02 -24.49 8.71
N GLY A 249 0.80 -24.63 9.22
CA GLY A 249 0.51 -24.86 10.64
C GLY A 249 1.02 -26.20 11.14
N LEU A 250 1.00 -26.37 12.48
CA LEU A 250 1.32 -27.65 13.10
C LEU A 250 0.30 -28.72 12.66
N SER A 251 0.79 -29.84 12.15
CA SER A 251 -0.10 -30.97 11.84
C SER A 251 -0.89 -31.38 13.06
N PRO A 252 -2.13 -31.93 12.91
CA PRO A 252 -2.91 -32.40 14.03
C PRO A 252 -2.15 -33.42 14.93
N GLU A 253 -1.27 -34.23 14.34
CA GLU A 253 -0.41 -35.18 15.05
C GLU A 253 0.60 -34.45 15.93
N LEU A 254 1.34 -33.48 15.37
CA LEU A 254 2.30 -32.67 16.14
C LEU A 254 1.62 -31.86 17.25
N TYR A 255 0.41 -31.37 16.98
CA TYR A 255 -0.38 -30.67 18.01
C TYR A 255 -0.80 -31.62 19.14
N ALA A 256 -1.26 -32.83 18.80
CA ALA A 256 -1.60 -33.83 19.79
C ALA A 256 -0.38 -34.22 20.63
N ASP A 257 0.77 -34.46 19.99
CA ASP A 257 2.01 -34.80 20.68
C ASP A 257 2.48 -33.69 21.63
N GLN A 258 2.40 -32.45 21.20
CA GLN A 258 2.70 -31.29 22.07
C GLN A 258 1.75 -31.20 23.26
N LYS A 259 0.46 -31.48 23.08
CA LYS A 259 -0.52 -31.53 24.18
C LYS A 259 -0.26 -32.68 25.16
N PHE A 260 0.05 -33.85 24.65
CA PHE A 260 0.44 -34.97 25.49
C PHE A 260 1.74 -34.69 26.26
N LEU A 261 2.73 -34.11 25.61
CA LEU A 261 3.97 -33.67 26.26
C LEU A 261 3.70 -32.69 27.39
N GLN A 262 2.87 -31.65 27.10
CA GLN A 262 2.48 -30.67 28.11
C GLN A 262 1.78 -31.31 29.32
N GLN A 263 0.85 -32.21 29.08
CA GLN A 263 0.15 -32.93 30.15
C GLN A 263 1.11 -33.83 30.97
N ASN A 264 2.02 -34.54 30.32
CA ASN A 264 3.03 -35.34 30.98
C ASN A 264 3.99 -34.48 31.82
N ILE A 265 4.42 -33.32 31.32
CA ILE A 265 5.23 -32.38 32.11
C ILE A 265 4.45 -31.93 33.35
N GLN A 266 3.16 -31.59 33.23
CA GLN A 266 2.34 -31.21 34.39
C GLN A 266 2.19 -32.35 35.41
N LEU A 267 2.01 -33.57 34.94
CA LEU A 267 1.96 -34.77 35.81
C LEU A 267 3.29 -35.00 36.55
N LEU A 268 4.41 -34.81 35.88
CA LEU A 268 5.73 -34.93 36.51
C LEU A 268 5.95 -33.81 37.55
N LEU A 269 5.57 -32.60 37.24
CA LEU A 269 5.64 -31.45 38.15
C LEU A 269 4.70 -31.64 39.36
N SER A 270 3.60 -32.36 39.22
CA SER A 270 2.70 -32.68 40.36
C SER A 270 3.36 -33.51 41.44
N ASN A 271 4.39 -34.30 41.11
CA ASN A 271 5.15 -35.12 42.07
C ASN A 271 6.19 -34.34 42.88
N LEU A 272 6.39 -33.05 42.57
CA LEU A 272 7.32 -32.16 43.24
C LEU A 272 6.62 -31.37 44.35
N THR A 273 7.41 -30.90 45.32
CA THR A 273 6.90 -29.94 46.34
C THR A 273 6.46 -28.64 45.69
N PRO A 274 5.52 -27.88 46.28
CA PRO A 274 5.05 -26.63 45.72
C PRO A 274 6.17 -25.64 45.36
N GLN A 275 7.17 -25.52 46.26
CA GLN A 275 8.33 -24.64 46.02
C GLN A 275 9.21 -25.10 44.85
N GLN A 276 9.46 -26.40 44.74
CA GLN A 276 10.23 -27.00 43.64
C GLN A 276 9.52 -26.78 42.30
N ARG A 277 8.21 -26.98 42.26
CA ARG A 277 7.37 -26.77 41.07
C ARG A 277 7.41 -25.34 40.61
N GLU A 278 7.22 -24.40 41.56
CA GLU A 278 7.22 -22.97 41.24
C GLU A 278 8.57 -22.50 40.67
N ILE A 279 9.69 -22.94 41.28
CA ILE A 279 11.04 -22.62 40.79
C ILE A 279 11.26 -23.14 39.38
N LEU A 280 10.91 -24.40 39.08
CA LEU A 280 11.05 -24.95 37.74
C LEU A 280 10.13 -24.25 36.73
N THR A 281 8.89 -23.95 37.12
CA THR A 281 7.94 -23.26 36.27
C THR A 281 8.45 -21.86 35.87
N LEU A 282 8.99 -21.11 36.81
CA LEU A 282 9.58 -19.79 36.55
C LEU A 282 10.90 -19.87 35.79
N ARG A 283 11.72 -20.90 36.10
CA ARG A 283 13.04 -21.08 35.46
C ARG A 283 12.94 -21.40 33.98
N PHE A 284 12.01 -22.26 33.62
CA PHE A 284 11.83 -22.75 32.25
C PHE A 284 10.64 -22.08 31.52
N GLY A 285 10.01 -21.06 32.12
CA GLY A 285 8.91 -20.33 31.50
C GLY A 285 7.71 -21.22 31.14
N LEU A 286 7.41 -22.27 31.92
CA LEU A 286 6.40 -23.25 31.55
C LEU A 286 4.96 -22.73 31.56
N THR A 287 4.71 -21.52 32.13
CA THR A 287 3.39 -20.89 32.17
C THR A 287 3.30 -19.78 31.14
N ASP A 288 4.28 -18.86 31.11
CA ASP A 288 4.21 -17.59 30.37
C ASP A 288 5.22 -17.52 29.22
N GLY A 289 5.99 -18.60 29.00
CA GLY A 289 7.04 -18.66 27.98
C GLY A 289 8.30 -17.84 28.32
N ASN A 290 8.32 -17.13 29.45
CA ASN A 290 9.43 -16.27 29.86
C ASN A 290 10.33 -17.02 30.88
N GLU A 291 11.59 -17.26 30.53
CA GLU A 291 12.58 -17.84 31.42
C GLU A 291 13.15 -16.78 32.36
N LEU A 292 13.13 -17.06 33.67
CA LEU A 292 13.70 -16.19 34.70
C LEU A 292 15.09 -16.70 35.13
N SER A 293 15.99 -15.77 35.44
CA SER A 293 17.29 -16.07 36.02
C SER A 293 17.16 -16.49 37.49
N LEU A 294 18.17 -17.24 38.01
CA LEU A 294 18.18 -17.67 39.44
C LEU A 294 18.15 -16.46 40.41
N VAL A 295 18.63 -15.29 39.99
CA VAL A 295 18.62 -14.08 40.80
C VAL A 295 17.20 -13.51 40.89
N GLU A 296 16.52 -13.41 39.76
CA GLU A 296 15.14 -12.90 39.67
C GLU A 296 14.17 -13.80 40.41
N ILE A 297 14.33 -15.13 40.27
CA ILE A 297 13.54 -16.12 41.04
C ILE A 297 13.80 -15.95 42.53
N GLY A 298 15.05 -15.76 42.93
CA GLY A 298 15.41 -15.52 44.33
C GLY A 298 14.77 -14.26 44.90
N GLN A 299 14.77 -13.15 44.14
CA GLN A 299 14.10 -11.92 44.51
C GLN A 299 12.57 -12.10 44.63
N ARG A 300 11.95 -12.82 43.69
CA ARG A 300 10.50 -13.08 43.70
C ARG A 300 10.02 -13.95 44.84
N MET A 301 10.82 -14.93 45.22
CA MET A 301 10.50 -15.90 46.27
C MET A 301 11.08 -15.52 47.64
N GLY A 302 11.85 -14.46 47.75
CA GLY A 302 12.45 -14.00 49.02
C GLY A 302 13.56 -14.92 49.54
N ILE A 303 14.29 -15.63 48.66
CA ILE A 303 15.34 -16.61 49.01
C ILE A 303 16.65 -16.29 48.27
N SER A 304 17.79 -16.78 48.79
CA SER A 304 19.08 -16.53 48.17
C SER A 304 19.21 -17.30 46.83
N ARG A 305 19.97 -16.70 45.87
CA ARG A 305 20.30 -17.33 44.57
C ARG A 305 20.80 -18.78 44.74
N GLU A 306 21.68 -19.00 45.72
CA GLU A 306 22.25 -20.33 45.96
C GLU A 306 21.20 -21.32 46.45
N ARG A 307 20.25 -20.81 47.25
CA ARG A 307 19.12 -21.67 47.72
C ARG A 307 18.18 -22.03 46.55
N VAL A 308 17.92 -21.13 45.62
CA VAL A 308 17.16 -21.46 44.38
C VAL A 308 17.88 -22.56 43.59
N ARG A 309 19.21 -22.43 43.40
CA ARG A 309 20.02 -23.42 42.68
C ARG A 309 19.98 -24.81 43.34
N GLN A 310 20.06 -24.87 44.70
CA GLN A 310 19.95 -26.11 45.41
C GLN A 310 18.58 -26.78 45.23
N ILE A 311 17.50 -26.01 45.32
CA ILE A 311 16.14 -26.54 45.14
C ILE A 311 15.92 -26.99 43.69
N GLU A 312 16.40 -26.24 42.71
CA GLU A 312 16.39 -26.62 41.28
C GLU A 312 17.09 -27.97 41.06
N GLN A 313 18.31 -28.13 41.59
CA GLN A 313 19.05 -29.37 41.46
C GLN A 313 18.35 -30.56 42.14
N GLN A 314 17.77 -30.36 43.31
CA GLN A 314 16.98 -31.38 43.99
C GLN A 314 15.74 -31.77 43.16
N ALA A 315 15.02 -30.80 42.63
CA ALA A 315 13.84 -30.98 41.79
C ALA A 315 14.19 -31.80 40.53
N LEU A 316 15.23 -31.37 39.82
CA LEU A 316 15.72 -32.07 38.62
C LEU A 316 16.21 -33.49 38.95
N GLY A 317 16.87 -33.67 40.10
CA GLY A 317 17.27 -35.00 40.58
C GLY A 317 16.08 -35.96 40.87
N THR A 318 14.99 -35.38 41.40
CA THR A 318 13.72 -36.15 41.60
C THR A 318 13.08 -36.51 40.28
N LEU A 319 13.03 -35.57 39.33
CA LEU A 319 12.47 -35.82 37.99
C LEU A 319 13.27 -36.86 37.19
N ARG A 320 14.60 -36.85 37.29
CA ARG A 320 15.46 -37.85 36.62
C ARG A 320 15.18 -39.29 37.04
N ARG A 321 14.72 -39.53 38.28
CA ARG A 321 14.33 -40.86 38.75
C ARG A 321 13.05 -41.34 38.07
N HIS A 322 12.24 -40.45 37.53
CA HIS A 322 11.00 -40.78 36.81
C HIS A 322 11.17 -40.72 35.28
N LYS A 323 12.41 -40.69 34.78
CA LYS A 323 12.79 -40.50 33.36
C LYS A 323 12.15 -41.51 32.40
N ASN A 324 11.97 -42.77 32.82
CA ASN A 324 11.46 -43.89 32.00
C ASN A 324 10.06 -43.63 31.37
N LYS A 325 9.36 -42.59 31.79
CA LYS A 325 8.06 -42.20 31.19
C LYS A 325 8.15 -41.19 30.05
N ILE A 326 9.33 -40.57 29.82
CA ILE A 326 9.50 -39.53 28.83
C ILE A 326 10.34 -40.00 27.64
N ASP A 327 11.16 -41.00 27.78
CA ASP A 327 12.07 -41.50 26.74
C ASP A 327 11.36 -41.85 25.41
N ASN A 328 10.07 -42.18 25.45
CA ASN A 328 9.27 -42.48 24.26
C ASN A 328 8.95 -41.26 23.40
N TYR A 329 9.04 -40.03 23.94
CA TYR A 329 8.74 -38.80 23.21
C TYR A 329 9.99 -38.09 22.69
N LEU A 330 11.18 -38.46 23.12
CA LEU A 330 12.45 -37.90 22.66
C LEU A 330 13.07 -38.73 21.52
N ALA A 331 12.48 -39.87 21.20
CA ALA A 331 12.98 -40.80 20.17
C ALA A 331 12.22 -40.70 18.83
N SER A 332 11.20 -39.83 18.72
CA SER A 332 10.49 -39.49 17.48
C SER A 332 10.88 -38.08 17.02
#